data_301fdd4ed84c2d69468aa4a07399bb45
#
_entry.id   301fdd4ed84c2d69468aa4a07399bb45
#
_cell.length_a   1.000
_cell.length_b   1.000
_cell.length_c   1.000
_cell.angle_alpha   90.00
_cell.angle_beta   90.00
_cell.angle_gamma   90.00
#
_symmetry.space_group_name_H-M   'P 1'
#
loop_
_entity.id
_entity.type
_entity.pdbx_description
1 polymer ?
#
loop_
_entity_poly.entity_id
_entity_poly.type
_entity_poly.pdbx_seq_one_letter_code
_entity_poly.pdbx_strand_id
1 'polypeptide(L)'
;SKPGEKVLVASDKGNGFVILHEDLQAQTRNGKQILNLKSDEKLSVCTPVDGDYVASLGENGKLVVFPVTELPVMSRGKGVRLQKFKIGGLSDAKVFNSSTGLSWRMTGGKTRIETNILEWRGNRATSGRNPPYGFPKSKKF
;
A
#
# COMPACT_ATOMS: atom_id res chain seq x y z
N SER A 1 -4.32 14.39 12.64
CA SER A 1 -3.37 14.56 11.52
C SER A 1 -3.08 16.02 11.29
N LYS A 2 -1.89 16.31 10.83
CA LYS A 2 -1.43 17.68 10.59
C LYS A 2 -1.75 18.10 9.16
N PRO A 3 -2.01 19.39 8.90
CA PRO A 3 -2.13 19.88 7.53
C PRO A 3 -0.92 19.50 6.68
N GLY A 4 -1.16 19.10 5.44
CA GLY A 4 -0.13 18.66 4.51
C GLY A 4 0.25 17.20 4.60
N GLU A 5 -0.25 16.46 5.59
CA GLU A 5 -0.05 15.03 5.66
C GLU A 5 -0.76 14.33 4.51
N LYS A 6 -0.16 13.24 4.06
CA LYS A 6 -0.67 12.44 2.96
C LYS A 6 -1.08 11.06 3.45
N VAL A 7 -2.06 10.47 2.77
CA VAL A 7 -2.58 9.14 3.08
C VAL A 7 -2.56 8.32 1.80
N LEU A 8 -2.11 7.08 1.90
CA LEU A 8 -2.22 6.10 0.82
C LEU A 8 -3.58 5.40 0.96
N VAL A 9 -4.37 5.44 -0.11
CA VAL A 9 -5.63 4.70 -0.19
C VAL A 9 -5.58 3.74 -1.36
N ALA A 10 -6.09 2.53 -1.17
CA ALA A 10 -6.10 1.52 -2.21
C ALA A 10 -7.27 0.56 -2.03
N SER A 11 -7.76 0.03 -3.15
CA SER A 11 -8.81 -0.98 -3.16
C SER A 11 -8.23 -2.38 -3.01
N ASP A 12 -9.11 -3.35 -2.75
CA ASP A 12 -8.76 -4.77 -2.70
C ASP A 12 -8.34 -5.33 -4.06
N LYS A 13 -8.59 -4.61 -5.15
CA LYS A 13 -8.10 -4.95 -6.48
C LYS A 13 -6.72 -4.35 -6.77
N GLY A 14 -6.19 -3.55 -5.85
CA GLY A 14 -4.84 -3.00 -5.96
C GLY A 14 -4.75 -1.69 -6.72
N ASN A 15 -5.84 -0.95 -6.86
CA ASN A 15 -5.83 0.39 -7.45
C ASN A 15 -5.83 1.43 -6.33
N GLY A 16 -4.98 2.43 -6.44
CA GLY A 16 -4.91 3.43 -5.40
C GLY A 16 -4.16 4.69 -5.79
N PHE A 17 -4.07 5.60 -4.85
CA PHE A 17 -3.38 6.87 -5.00
C PHE A 17 -3.07 7.46 -3.62
N VAL A 18 -2.34 8.55 -3.63
CA VAL A 18 -2.06 9.33 -2.42
C VAL A 18 -3.02 10.51 -2.38
N ILE A 19 -3.60 10.77 -1.23
CA ILE A 19 -4.53 11.89 -1.03
C ILE A 19 -4.04 12.74 0.13
N LEU A 20 -4.19 14.07 0.02
CA LEU A 20 -3.95 14.97 1.13
C LEU A 20 -4.98 14.72 2.22
N HIS A 21 -4.55 14.74 3.48
CA HIS A 21 -5.42 14.45 4.61
C HIS A 21 -6.65 15.39 4.65
N GLU A 22 -6.44 16.68 4.38
CA GLU A 22 -7.54 17.65 4.36
C GLU A 22 -8.56 17.35 3.26
N ASP A 23 -8.12 16.86 2.09
CA ASP A 23 -9.04 16.45 1.03
C ASP A 23 -9.83 15.21 1.42
N LEU A 24 -9.17 14.25 2.07
CA LEU A 24 -9.84 13.05 2.58
C LEU A 24 -10.95 13.43 3.57
N GLN A 25 -10.65 14.32 4.51
CA GLN A 25 -11.64 14.79 5.47
C GLN A 25 -12.81 15.51 4.80
N ALA A 26 -12.52 16.40 3.83
CA ALA A 26 -13.54 17.15 3.13
C ALA A 26 -14.48 16.23 2.33
N GLN A 27 -13.93 15.25 1.62
CA GLN A 27 -14.74 14.32 0.83
C GLN A 27 -15.62 13.45 1.73
N THR A 28 -15.05 12.89 2.81
CA THR A 28 -15.80 12.02 3.72
C THR A 28 -16.87 12.81 4.50
N ARG A 29 -16.58 14.05 4.88
CA ARG A 29 -17.55 14.92 5.56
C ARG A 29 -18.76 15.21 4.66
N ASN A 30 -18.55 15.31 3.35
CA ASN A 30 -19.61 15.52 2.37
C ASN A 30 -20.25 14.22 1.89
N GLY A 31 -19.90 13.08 2.48
CA GLY A 31 -20.45 11.77 2.12
C GLY A 31 -20.00 11.26 0.76
N LYS A 32 -18.91 11.79 0.20
CA LYS A 32 -18.42 11.40 -1.12
C LYS A 32 -17.39 10.31 -1.02
N GLN A 33 -17.39 9.39 -1.99
CA GLN A 33 -16.35 8.38 -2.12
C GLN A 33 -15.10 8.99 -2.75
N ILE A 34 -13.94 8.66 -2.21
CA ILE A 34 -12.65 9.09 -2.77
C ILE A 34 -12.14 8.13 -3.83
N LEU A 35 -12.39 6.82 -3.68
CA LEU A 35 -12.05 5.80 -4.68
C LEU A 35 -13.27 5.48 -5.53
N ASN A 36 -13.08 5.49 -6.87
CA ASN A 36 -14.09 5.02 -7.81
C ASN A 36 -14.05 3.50 -7.83
N LEU A 37 -14.86 2.88 -7.00
CA LEU A 37 -14.89 1.43 -6.84
C LEU A 37 -15.91 0.80 -7.79
N LYS A 38 -15.54 -0.33 -8.38
CA LYS A 38 -16.48 -1.18 -9.10
C LYS A 38 -17.37 -1.91 -8.10
N SER A 39 -18.47 -2.54 -8.58
CA SER A 39 -19.45 -3.19 -7.69
C SER A 39 -18.84 -4.30 -6.83
N ASP A 40 -17.78 -4.95 -7.30
CA ASP A 40 -17.09 -6.03 -6.59
C ASP A 40 -15.80 -5.57 -5.91
N GLU A 41 -15.57 -4.27 -5.84
CA GLU A 41 -14.34 -3.67 -5.34
C GLU A 41 -14.60 -2.91 -4.03
N LYS A 42 -13.66 -3.00 -3.08
CA LYS A 42 -13.77 -2.36 -1.77
C LYS A 42 -12.50 -1.59 -1.43
N LEU A 43 -12.64 -0.52 -0.65
CA LEU A 43 -11.49 0.13 -0.03
C LEU A 43 -10.85 -0.86 0.95
N SER A 44 -9.56 -1.11 0.79
CA SER A 44 -8.82 -2.11 1.58
C SER A 44 -7.71 -1.48 2.41
N VAL A 45 -7.05 -0.44 1.89
CA VAL A 45 -5.90 0.19 2.54
C VAL A 45 -6.15 1.67 2.70
N CYS A 46 -5.89 2.17 3.91
CA CYS A 46 -5.90 3.59 4.22
C CYS A 46 -4.82 3.81 5.28
N THR A 47 -3.64 4.26 4.88
CA THR A 47 -2.48 4.34 5.76
C THR A 47 -1.70 5.63 5.54
N PRO A 48 -1.11 6.21 6.60
CA PRO A 48 -0.31 7.44 6.44
C PRO A 48 0.89 7.24 5.53
N VAL A 49 1.25 8.28 4.80
CA VAL A 49 2.49 8.33 4.01
C VAL A 49 3.56 8.98 4.88
N ASP A 50 4.25 8.14 5.65
CA ASP A 50 5.31 8.56 6.56
C ASP A 50 6.69 8.04 6.16
N GLY A 51 6.88 7.81 4.87
CA GLY A 51 8.13 7.32 4.31
C GLY A 51 8.21 7.55 2.82
N ASP A 52 9.27 7.02 2.21
CA ASP A 52 9.59 7.23 0.80
C ASP A 52 9.28 6.03 -0.10
N TYR A 53 8.95 4.88 0.49
CA TYR A 53 8.65 3.65 -0.25
C TYR A 53 7.31 3.05 0.14
N VAL A 54 6.70 2.39 -0.83
CA VAL A 54 5.47 1.59 -0.63
C VAL A 54 5.85 0.12 -0.75
N ALA A 55 5.38 -0.69 0.19
CA ALA A 55 5.41 -2.14 0.10
C ALA A 55 4.00 -2.63 -0.20
N SER A 56 3.81 -3.31 -1.31
CA SER A 56 2.52 -3.86 -1.73
C SER A 56 2.58 -5.38 -1.70
N LEU A 57 1.63 -6.00 -1.03
CA LEU A 57 1.58 -7.45 -0.85
C LEU A 57 0.28 -8.00 -1.39
N GLY A 58 0.38 -8.94 -2.31
CA GLY A 58 -0.78 -9.61 -2.89
C GLY A 58 -1.29 -10.75 -2.04
N GLU A 59 -2.54 -11.12 -2.26
CA GLU A 59 -3.12 -12.33 -1.68
C GLU A 59 -2.37 -13.59 -2.11
N ASN A 60 -1.69 -13.52 -3.27
CA ASN A 60 -0.80 -14.57 -3.76
C ASN A 60 0.53 -14.65 -3.00
N GLY A 61 0.76 -13.77 -2.03
CA GLY A 61 1.97 -13.73 -1.23
C GLY A 61 3.15 -13.02 -1.86
N LYS A 62 3.00 -12.43 -3.04
CA LYS A 62 4.09 -11.72 -3.72
C LYS A 62 4.21 -10.30 -3.20
N LEU A 63 5.45 -9.86 -3.01
CA LEU A 63 5.80 -8.53 -2.49
C LEU A 63 6.50 -7.71 -3.58
N VAL A 64 6.08 -6.46 -3.72
CA VAL A 64 6.82 -5.47 -4.52
C VAL A 64 7.01 -4.21 -3.71
N VAL A 65 8.17 -3.59 -3.85
CA VAL A 65 8.54 -2.34 -3.18
C VAL A 65 8.87 -1.32 -4.26
N PHE A 66 8.26 -0.15 -4.18
CA PHE A 66 8.49 0.92 -5.15
C PHE A 66 8.43 2.29 -4.46
N PRO A 67 9.07 3.33 -5.07
CA PRO A 67 9.00 4.68 -4.49
C PRO A 67 7.58 5.22 -4.44
N VAL A 68 7.22 5.86 -3.35
CA VAL A 68 5.88 6.45 -3.18
C VAL A 68 5.59 7.52 -4.24
N THR A 69 6.64 8.14 -4.80
CA THR A 69 6.51 9.15 -5.86
C THR A 69 5.95 8.58 -7.16
N GLU A 70 5.90 7.26 -7.34
CA GLU A 70 5.26 6.65 -8.49
C GLU A 70 3.72 6.69 -8.41
N LEU A 71 3.18 7.07 -7.27
CA LEU A 71 1.74 7.21 -7.09
C LEU A 71 1.31 8.67 -7.28
N PRO A 72 0.21 8.93 -8.01
CA PRO A 72 -0.29 10.28 -8.15
C PRO A 72 -0.93 10.77 -6.84
N VAL A 73 -0.87 12.09 -6.62
CA VAL A 73 -1.62 12.73 -5.55
C VAL A 73 -2.94 13.21 -6.14
N MET A 74 -4.05 12.70 -5.63
CA MET A 74 -5.38 12.96 -6.17
C MET A 74 -6.34 13.24 -5.01
N SER A 75 -7.43 13.95 -5.30
CA SER A 75 -8.50 14.15 -4.31
C SER A 75 -9.57 13.08 -4.41
N ARG A 76 -9.74 12.46 -5.57
CA ARG A 76 -10.66 11.36 -5.82
C ARG A 76 -10.37 10.76 -7.20
N GLY A 77 -10.82 9.55 -7.42
CA GLY A 77 -10.67 8.87 -8.70
C GLY A 77 -10.43 7.38 -8.54
N LYS A 78 -10.06 6.73 -9.63
CA LYS A 78 -9.73 5.30 -9.64
C LYS A 78 -8.32 5.05 -9.12
N GLY A 79 -7.41 5.98 -9.37
CA GLY A 79 -6.00 5.81 -9.08
C GLY A 79 -5.29 4.94 -10.10
N VAL A 80 -4.16 4.40 -9.69
CA VAL A 80 -3.29 3.57 -10.53
C VAL A 80 -3.06 2.22 -9.85
N ARG A 81 -2.64 1.23 -10.61
CA ARG A 81 -2.35 -0.11 -10.08
C ARG A 81 -1.05 -0.09 -9.29
N LEU A 82 -1.11 -0.62 -8.05
CA LEU A 82 0.06 -0.77 -7.21
C LEU A 82 0.88 -1.99 -7.62
N GLN A 83 0.20 -3.10 -7.90
CA GLN A 83 0.82 -4.39 -8.16
C GLN A 83 -0.04 -5.18 -9.14
N LYS A 84 0.61 -5.99 -9.96
CA LYS A 84 -0.07 -6.88 -10.91
C LYS A 84 -0.33 -8.23 -10.25
N PHE A 85 -1.57 -8.71 -10.33
CA PHE A 85 -1.97 -10.00 -9.78
C PHE A 85 -2.43 -10.92 -10.90
N LYS A 86 -1.95 -12.16 -10.91
CA LYS A 86 -2.51 -13.22 -11.74
C LYS A 86 -3.73 -13.83 -11.07
N ILE A 87 -3.69 -13.97 -9.75
CA ILE A 87 -4.74 -14.57 -8.94
C ILE A 87 -4.92 -13.70 -7.70
N GLY A 88 -6.19 -13.46 -7.32
CA GLY A 88 -6.52 -12.70 -6.14
C GLY A 88 -6.32 -11.21 -6.32
N GLY A 89 -6.20 -10.50 -5.22
CA GLY A 89 -6.03 -9.06 -5.18
C GLY A 89 -4.97 -8.63 -4.18
N LEU A 90 -5.13 -7.41 -3.70
CA LEU A 90 -4.24 -6.82 -2.71
C LEU A 90 -4.57 -7.35 -1.33
N SER A 91 -3.58 -7.85 -0.61
CA SER A 91 -3.74 -8.27 0.79
C SER A 91 -3.46 -7.10 1.73
N ASP A 92 -2.38 -6.38 1.50
CA ASP A 92 -1.98 -5.26 2.36
C ASP A 92 -1.00 -4.35 1.63
N ALA A 93 -0.89 -3.12 2.12
CA ALA A 93 0.12 -2.19 1.66
C ALA A 93 0.55 -1.31 2.83
N LYS A 94 1.81 -0.88 2.80
CA LYS A 94 2.41 -0.10 3.86
C LYS A 94 3.38 0.90 3.26
N VAL A 95 3.47 2.08 3.86
CA VAL A 95 4.50 3.06 3.52
C VAL A 95 5.60 2.95 4.58
N PHE A 96 6.84 2.97 4.15
CA PHE A 96 7.98 2.88 5.06
C PHE A 96 9.13 3.74 4.57
N ASN A 97 10.08 3.99 5.46
CA ASN A 97 11.28 4.76 5.13
C ASN A 97 12.41 3.78 4.78
N SER A 98 13.04 3.99 3.62
CA SER A 98 14.12 3.13 3.15
C SER A 98 15.33 3.12 4.08
N SER A 99 15.55 4.19 4.84
CA SER A 99 16.67 4.27 5.78
C SER A 99 16.47 3.40 7.03
N THR A 100 15.23 3.14 7.41
CA THR A 100 14.90 2.32 8.59
C THR A 100 14.48 0.90 8.22
N GLY A 101 14.05 0.67 6.97
CA GLY A 101 13.66 -0.62 6.46
C GLY A 101 12.18 -0.94 6.59
N LEU A 102 11.81 -2.08 6.02
CA LEU A 102 10.44 -2.61 6.05
C LEU A 102 10.27 -3.51 7.26
N SER A 103 9.24 -3.25 8.06
CA SER A 103 8.98 -4.04 9.26
C SER A 103 7.64 -4.77 9.19
N TRP A 104 7.58 -5.93 9.86
CA TRP A 104 6.35 -6.69 10.01
C TRP A 104 6.40 -7.52 11.28
N ARG A 105 5.22 -7.93 11.77
CA ARG A 105 5.14 -8.83 12.92
C ARG A 105 5.26 -10.28 12.47
N MET A 106 6.18 -10.99 13.09
CA MET A 106 6.34 -12.42 12.87
C MET A 106 5.32 -13.20 13.71
N THR A 107 5.08 -14.44 13.32
CA THR A 107 4.34 -15.39 14.15
C THR A 107 5.06 -15.49 15.51
N GLY A 108 4.33 -15.30 16.59
CA GLY A 108 4.92 -15.28 17.95
C GLY A 108 5.13 -13.88 18.50
N GLY A 109 4.85 -12.82 17.73
CA GLY A 109 4.79 -11.46 18.22
C GLY A 109 6.06 -10.62 18.09
N LYS A 110 7.16 -11.20 17.64
CA LYS A 110 8.38 -10.44 17.40
C LYS A 110 8.26 -9.61 16.12
N THR A 111 8.85 -8.41 16.12
CA THR A 111 8.93 -7.57 14.93
C THR A 111 10.25 -7.84 14.22
N ARG A 112 10.18 -8.05 12.91
CA ARG A 112 11.37 -8.14 12.07
C ARG A 112 11.47 -6.89 11.22
N ILE A 113 12.70 -6.42 10.99
CA ILE A 113 12.99 -5.27 10.13
C ILE A 113 13.94 -5.75 9.04
N GLU A 114 13.52 -5.58 7.78
CA GLU A 114 14.34 -5.88 6.62
C GLU A 114 14.89 -4.58 6.05
N THR A 115 16.20 -4.39 6.12
CA THR A 115 16.86 -3.19 5.64
C THR A 115 17.32 -3.31 4.19
N ASN A 116 17.52 -4.55 3.70
CA ASN A 116 17.91 -4.79 2.32
C ASN A 116 16.68 -5.09 1.48
N ILE A 117 16.09 -4.05 0.89
CA ILE A 117 14.86 -4.15 0.11
C ILE A 117 15.11 -4.28 -1.39
N LEU A 118 16.37 -4.30 -1.83
CA LEU A 118 16.73 -4.28 -3.25
C LEU A 118 16.11 -5.44 -4.03
N GLU A 119 16.03 -6.63 -3.43
CA GLU A 119 15.47 -7.82 -4.07
C GLU A 119 14.00 -7.65 -4.43
N TRP A 120 13.24 -6.90 -3.62
CA TRP A 120 11.82 -6.67 -3.83
C TRP A 120 11.50 -5.35 -4.49
N ARG A 121 12.53 -4.52 -4.69
CA ARG A 121 12.36 -3.24 -5.35
C ARG A 121 12.07 -3.44 -6.83
N GLY A 122 11.01 -2.80 -7.31
CA GLY A 122 10.63 -2.85 -8.70
C GLY A 122 9.83 -1.62 -9.07
N ASN A 123 9.29 -1.63 -10.27
CA ASN A 123 8.37 -0.59 -10.69
C ASN A 123 6.97 -0.91 -10.17
N ARG A 124 6.19 0.14 -9.94
CA ARG A 124 4.77 0.00 -9.66
C ARG A 124 4.11 -0.87 -10.74
N ALA A 125 3.09 -1.64 -10.37
CA ALA A 125 2.32 -2.48 -11.27
C ALA A 125 3.07 -3.71 -11.80
N THR A 126 4.15 -4.12 -11.16
CA THR A 126 4.80 -5.41 -11.42
C THR A 126 4.24 -6.50 -10.52
N SER A 127 4.57 -7.76 -10.83
CA SER A 127 4.05 -8.91 -10.06
C SER A 127 4.67 -9.08 -8.68
N GLY A 128 5.93 -8.67 -8.53
CA GLY A 128 6.65 -8.85 -7.28
C GLY A 128 7.29 -10.22 -7.14
N ARG A 129 7.85 -10.48 -5.96
CA ARG A 129 8.58 -11.71 -5.61
C ARG A 129 8.12 -12.22 -4.26
N ASN A 130 8.47 -13.46 -3.94
CA ASN A 130 8.20 -14.02 -2.62
C ASN A 130 8.85 -13.16 -1.54
N PRO A 131 8.15 -12.92 -0.41
CA PRO A 131 8.68 -12.05 0.65
C PRO A 131 9.86 -12.71 1.37
N PRO A 132 10.54 -11.97 2.25
CA PRO A 132 11.60 -12.54 3.07
C PRO A 132 11.12 -13.73 3.88
N TYR A 133 12.05 -14.63 4.19
CA TYR A 133 11.77 -15.80 5.02
C TYR A 133 11.13 -15.37 6.36
N GLY A 134 10.13 -16.10 6.79
CA GLY A 134 9.46 -15.84 8.05
C GLY A 134 8.31 -14.82 7.96
N PHE A 135 7.93 -14.41 6.76
CA PHE A 135 6.77 -13.53 6.60
C PHE A 135 5.49 -14.25 7.07
N PRO A 136 4.59 -13.57 7.80
CA PRO A 136 3.43 -14.24 8.38
C PRO A 136 2.46 -14.76 7.31
N LYS A 137 1.83 -15.88 7.61
CA LYS A 137 0.83 -16.51 6.73
C LYS A 137 -0.43 -15.65 6.57
N SER A 138 -0.66 -14.72 7.48
CA SER A 138 -1.77 -13.77 7.39
C SER A 138 -1.64 -12.83 6.19
N LYS A 139 -0.43 -12.69 5.63
CA LYS A 139 -0.11 -11.76 4.52
C LYS A 139 -0.46 -10.31 4.86
N LYS A 140 -0.17 -9.92 6.10
CA LYS A 140 -0.34 -8.57 6.61
C LYS A 140 0.96 -8.07 7.22
N PHE A 141 1.23 -6.80 7.06
CA PHE A 141 2.35 -6.15 7.71
C PHE A 141 2.01 -5.87 9.18
#